data_b0a8bb3cfd479077d1ace42df1439d19
#
_entry.id   b0a8bb3cfd479077d1ace42df1439d19
#
_cell.length_a   1.000
_cell.length_b   1.000
_cell.length_c   1.000
_cell.angle_alpha   90.00
_cell.angle_beta   90.00
_cell.angle_gamma   90.00
#
_symmetry.space_group_name_H-M   'P 1'
#
loop_
_entity.id
_entity.type
_entity.pdbx_description
1 polymer ?
#
loop_
_entity_poly.entity_id
_entity_poly.type
_entity_poly.pdbx_seq_one_letter_code
_entity_poly.pdbx_strand_id
1 'polypeptide(L)'
;AIMRRKKNLEEDLILNELQYIRSRISTSSAILTDRQKTAFFFVLVPEEMIIIDTRKAAELFARFDVPISGYVVNRVVPPELAQQNVPEYLQHRIAMQQKYLDEIRREFGNQVLAYVPELERDVTGLPAIERLAQIMYGT
;
A
#
# COMPACT_ATOMS: atom_id res chain seq x y z
N ALA A 1 -20.13 -46.00 -27.57
CA ALA A 1 -19.59 -44.84 -28.37
C ALA A 1 -20.09 -43.48 -27.89
N ILE A 2 -21.39 -43.32 -27.60
CA ILE A 2 -22.01 -42.02 -27.23
C ILE A 2 -21.52 -41.51 -25.84
N MET A 3 -21.43 -42.36 -24.83
CA MET A 3 -20.95 -41.97 -23.51
C MET A 3 -19.47 -41.49 -23.51
N ARG A 4 -18.62 -42.14 -24.28
CA ARG A 4 -17.22 -41.76 -24.42
C ARG A 4 -17.05 -40.42 -25.11
N ARG A 5 -17.91 -40.12 -26.09
CA ARG A 5 -17.94 -38.83 -26.83
C ARG A 5 -18.42 -37.68 -25.94
N LYS A 6 -19.41 -37.93 -25.05
CA LYS A 6 -19.92 -36.93 -24.10
C LYS A 6 -18.87 -36.59 -23.04
N LYS A 7 -18.15 -37.60 -22.52
CA LYS A 7 -17.06 -37.42 -21.55
C LYS A 7 -15.91 -36.58 -22.15
N ASN A 8 -15.51 -36.88 -23.38
CA ASN A 8 -14.47 -36.08 -24.05
C ASN A 8 -14.88 -34.65 -24.30
N LEU A 9 -16.18 -34.37 -24.60
CA LEU A 9 -16.68 -33.01 -24.77
C LEU A 9 -16.67 -32.21 -23.44
N GLU A 10 -17.02 -32.86 -22.33
CA GLU A 10 -16.96 -32.25 -21.00
C GLU A 10 -15.51 -31.97 -20.56
N GLU A 11 -14.59 -32.90 -20.83
CA GLU A 11 -13.16 -32.70 -20.59
C GLU A 11 -12.58 -31.57 -21.44
N ASP A 12 -12.98 -31.46 -22.70
CA ASP A 12 -12.55 -30.37 -23.60
C ASP A 12 -13.10 -29.00 -23.13
N LEU A 13 -14.32 -28.95 -22.63
CA LEU A 13 -14.91 -27.72 -22.07
C LEU A 13 -14.15 -27.26 -20.82
N ILE A 14 -13.85 -28.20 -19.91
CA ILE A 14 -13.07 -27.91 -18.69
C ILE A 14 -11.66 -27.43 -19.05
N LEU A 15 -11.01 -28.07 -19.99
CA LEU A 15 -9.68 -27.67 -20.45
C LEU A 15 -9.68 -26.27 -21.06
N ASN A 16 -10.67 -25.94 -21.87
CA ASN A 16 -10.83 -24.61 -22.45
C ASN A 16 -11.05 -23.54 -21.37
N GLU A 17 -11.87 -23.83 -20.35
CA GLU A 17 -12.11 -22.94 -19.23
C GLU A 17 -10.83 -22.72 -18.41
N LEU A 18 -10.07 -23.77 -18.11
CA LEU A 18 -8.79 -23.67 -17.42
C LEU A 18 -7.75 -22.87 -18.21
N GLN A 19 -7.69 -23.05 -19.53
CA GLN A 19 -6.81 -22.29 -20.40
C GLN A 19 -7.20 -20.80 -20.43
N TYR A 20 -8.49 -20.50 -20.45
CA TYR A 20 -9.00 -19.13 -20.37
C TYR A 20 -8.61 -18.47 -19.04
N ILE A 21 -8.85 -19.15 -17.90
CA ILE A 21 -8.45 -18.68 -16.57
C ILE A 21 -6.93 -18.45 -16.52
N ARG A 22 -6.13 -19.41 -16.98
CA ARG A 22 -4.68 -19.30 -17.03
C ARG A 22 -4.23 -18.09 -17.86
N SER A 23 -4.82 -17.87 -19.01
CA SER A 23 -4.54 -16.72 -19.87
C SER A 23 -4.83 -15.39 -19.16
N ARG A 24 -5.97 -15.31 -18.45
CA ARG A 24 -6.35 -14.12 -17.68
C ARG A 24 -5.38 -13.84 -16.54
N ILE A 25 -5.02 -14.87 -15.77
CA ILE A 25 -4.03 -14.75 -14.69
C ILE A 25 -2.68 -14.29 -15.24
N SER A 26 -2.22 -14.89 -16.33
CA SER A 26 -0.95 -14.52 -16.98
C SER A 26 -0.96 -13.07 -17.44
N THR A 27 -2.04 -12.61 -18.08
CA THR A 27 -2.18 -11.22 -18.53
C THR A 27 -2.20 -10.25 -17.35
N SER A 28 -2.94 -10.56 -16.30
CA SER A 28 -2.98 -9.73 -15.08
C SER A 28 -1.62 -9.65 -14.41
N SER A 29 -0.93 -10.78 -14.27
CA SER A 29 0.43 -10.83 -13.71
C SER A 29 1.39 -9.96 -14.53
N ALA A 30 1.36 -10.07 -15.85
CA ALA A 30 2.21 -9.27 -16.73
C ALA A 30 1.97 -7.76 -16.62
N ILE A 31 0.72 -7.33 -16.35
CA ILE A 31 0.40 -5.93 -16.11
C ILE A 31 0.93 -5.49 -14.74
N LEU A 32 0.71 -6.29 -13.70
CA LEU A 32 1.08 -5.96 -12.33
C LEU A 32 2.61 -5.89 -12.11
N THR A 33 3.38 -6.71 -12.84
CA THR A 33 4.84 -6.73 -12.74
C THR A 33 5.53 -5.74 -13.68
N ASP A 34 4.80 -5.14 -14.62
CA ASP A 34 5.33 -4.18 -15.58
C ASP A 34 5.44 -2.78 -14.96
N ARG A 35 6.67 -2.35 -14.66
CA ARG A 35 6.96 -1.03 -14.07
C ARG A 35 6.55 0.17 -14.94
N GLN A 36 6.32 -0.04 -16.23
CA GLN A 36 5.85 1.03 -17.12
C GLN A 36 4.32 1.17 -17.10
N LYS A 37 3.60 0.15 -16.63
CA LYS A 37 2.14 0.12 -16.61
C LYS A 37 1.56 0.23 -15.21
N THR A 38 2.31 -0.22 -14.20
CA THR A 38 1.81 -0.30 -12.82
C THR A 38 2.81 0.26 -11.83
N ALA A 39 2.31 1.07 -10.91
CA ALA A 39 3.04 1.57 -9.76
C ALA A 39 2.27 1.22 -8.48
N PHE A 40 2.94 0.54 -7.54
CA PHE A 40 2.37 0.22 -6.22
C PHE A 40 2.94 1.14 -5.16
N PHE A 41 2.07 1.71 -4.36
CA PHE A 41 2.43 2.51 -3.21
C PHE A 41 1.82 1.91 -1.95
N PHE A 42 2.61 1.80 -0.89
CA PHE A 42 2.09 1.49 0.44
C PHE A 42 1.79 2.76 1.19
N VAL A 43 0.60 2.81 1.79
CA VAL A 43 0.23 3.84 2.77
C VAL A 43 0.24 3.21 4.14
N LEU A 44 1.08 3.70 5.04
CA LEU A 44 1.22 3.19 6.39
C LEU A 44 1.07 4.30 7.42
N VAL A 45 0.77 3.93 8.65
CA VAL A 45 0.77 4.84 9.80
C VAL A 45 1.93 4.50 10.73
N PRO A 46 2.46 5.46 11.52
CA PRO A 46 3.59 5.23 12.40
C PRO A 46 3.18 4.44 13.66
N GLU A 47 2.94 3.15 13.48
CA GLU A 47 2.57 2.19 14.50
C GLU A 47 3.33 0.88 14.28
N GLU A 48 3.76 0.22 15.37
CA GLU A 48 4.62 -0.95 15.33
C GLU A 48 4.08 -2.08 14.45
N MET A 49 2.81 -2.45 14.67
CA MET A 49 2.18 -3.55 13.91
C MET A 49 2.10 -3.25 12.42
N ILE A 50 1.81 -1.99 12.07
CA ILE A 50 1.69 -1.57 10.67
C ILE A 50 3.04 -1.59 9.98
N ILE A 51 4.12 -1.21 10.66
CA ILE A 51 5.49 -1.29 10.13
C ILE A 51 5.87 -2.75 9.85
N ILE A 52 5.61 -3.64 10.80
CA ILE A 52 5.87 -5.09 10.66
C ILE A 52 5.08 -5.67 9.49
N ASP A 53 3.80 -5.35 9.37
CA ASP A 53 2.95 -5.87 8.31
C ASP A 53 3.33 -5.30 6.94
N THR A 54 3.70 -4.02 6.88
CA THR A 54 4.21 -3.37 5.66
C THR A 54 5.50 -4.06 5.17
N ARG A 55 6.42 -4.38 6.09
CA ARG A 55 7.66 -5.13 5.76
C ARG A 55 7.34 -6.50 5.16
N LYS A 56 6.48 -7.27 5.82
CA LYS A 56 6.06 -8.59 5.32
C LYS A 56 5.37 -8.50 3.95
N ALA A 57 4.53 -7.49 3.76
CA ALA A 57 3.87 -7.26 2.48
C ALA A 57 4.90 -6.90 1.39
N ALA A 58 5.88 -6.04 1.69
CA ALA A 58 6.95 -5.70 0.76
C ALA A 58 7.78 -6.92 0.35
N GLU A 59 8.13 -7.80 1.31
CA GLU A 59 8.81 -9.07 1.04
C GLU A 59 7.96 -9.99 0.14
N LEU A 60 6.64 -10.04 0.38
CA LEU A 60 5.73 -10.84 -0.43
C LEU A 60 5.65 -10.29 -1.87
N PHE A 61 5.53 -8.99 -2.05
CA PHE A 61 5.53 -8.34 -3.36
C PHE A 61 6.84 -8.64 -4.13
N ALA A 62 7.97 -8.58 -3.44
CA ALA A 62 9.27 -8.91 -4.04
C ALA A 62 9.34 -10.36 -4.54
N ARG A 63 8.72 -11.33 -3.83
CA ARG A 63 8.67 -12.74 -4.27
C ARG A 63 7.86 -12.96 -5.55
N PHE A 64 6.92 -12.06 -5.84
CA PHE A 64 6.10 -12.10 -7.05
C PHE A 64 6.57 -11.11 -8.12
N ASP A 65 7.77 -10.56 -7.98
CA ASP A 65 8.34 -9.55 -8.89
C ASP A 65 7.45 -8.30 -9.06
N VAL A 66 6.59 -8.00 -8.09
CA VAL A 66 5.74 -6.81 -8.10
C VAL A 66 6.52 -5.64 -7.51
N PRO A 67 6.84 -4.60 -8.30
CA PRO A 67 7.66 -3.50 -7.84
C PRO A 67 6.87 -2.56 -6.92
N ILE A 68 7.44 -2.24 -5.76
CA ILE A 68 6.95 -1.16 -4.90
C ILE A 68 7.59 0.14 -5.36
N SER A 69 6.76 1.13 -5.66
CA SER A 69 7.17 2.43 -6.20
C SER A 69 7.44 3.47 -5.10
N GLY A 70 6.91 3.25 -3.91
CA GLY A 70 7.16 4.09 -2.76
C GLY A 70 6.19 3.89 -1.61
N TYR A 71 6.43 4.66 -0.56
CA TYR A 71 5.67 4.64 0.69
C TYR A 71 5.14 6.03 1.00
N VAL A 72 3.95 6.11 1.58
CA VAL A 72 3.38 7.34 2.14
C VAL A 72 3.08 7.08 3.60
N VAL A 73 3.66 7.88 4.48
CA VAL A 73 3.40 7.81 5.92
C VAL A 73 2.26 8.76 6.26
N ASN A 74 1.12 8.20 6.62
CA ASN A 74 -0.10 8.94 6.89
C ASN A 74 -0.33 9.11 8.40
N ARG A 75 -1.17 10.06 8.78
CA ARG A 75 -1.60 10.33 10.16
C ARG A 75 -0.44 10.63 11.10
N VAL A 76 0.51 11.41 10.62
CA VAL A 76 1.64 11.88 11.42
C VAL A 76 1.17 13.01 12.32
N VAL A 77 1.14 12.80 13.63
CA VAL A 77 0.85 13.87 14.59
C VAL A 77 2.03 14.86 14.59
N PRO A 78 1.80 16.16 14.33
CA PRO A 78 2.88 17.14 14.29
C PRO A 78 3.62 17.22 15.63
N PRO A 79 4.96 17.08 15.64
CA PRO A 79 5.75 17.08 16.88
C PRO A 79 5.67 18.41 17.63
N GLU A 80 5.33 19.51 16.95
CA GLU A 80 5.18 20.84 17.53
C GLU A 80 4.02 20.88 18.57
N LEU A 81 3.05 19.99 18.44
CA LEU A 81 1.98 19.85 19.41
C LEU A 81 2.48 19.42 20.78
N ALA A 82 3.61 18.71 20.87
CA ALA A 82 4.20 18.32 22.15
C ALA A 82 4.71 19.53 22.96
N GLN A 83 4.98 20.66 22.32
CA GLN A 83 5.42 21.91 22.95
C GLN A 83 4.25 22.75 23.48
N GLN A 84 3.02 22.38 23.13
CA GLN A 84 1.82 23.04 23.59
C GLN A 84 1.33 22.37 24.90
N ASN A 85 0.45 23.04 25.61
CA ASN A 85 -0.17 22.49 26.82
C ASN A 85 -1.24 21.45 26.46
N VAL A 86 -0.78 20.28 25.96
CA VAL A 86 -1.65 19.17 25.57
C VAL A 86 -1.73 18.13 26.69
N PRO A 87 -2.81 17.33 26.74
CA PRO A 87 -2.95 16.25 27.70
C PRO A 87 -1.77 15.25 27.67
N GLU A 88 -1.41 14.70 28.82
CA GLU A 88 -0.25 13.79 28.98
C GLU A 88 -0.33 12.58 28.02
N TYR A 89 -1.51 12.02 27.80
CA TYR A 89 -1.67 10.90 26.86
C TYR A 89 -1.23 11.25 25.42
N LEU A 90 -1.46 12.51 25.00
CA LEU A 90 -1.08 12.96 23.67
C LEU A 90 0.44 13.19 23.61
N GLN A 91 1.06 13.69 24.68
CA GLN A 91 2.52 13.81 24.76
C GLN A 91 3.19 12.43 24.63
N HIS A 92 2.68 11.42 25.36
CA HIS A 92 3.17 10.04 25.24
C HIS A 92 2.99 9.47 23.85
N ARG A 93 1.83 9.74 23.21
CA ARG A 93 1.57 9.29 21.84
C ARG A 93 2.54 9.91 20.83
N ILE A 94 2.83 11.20 20.95
CA ILE A 94 3.81 11.89 20.09
C ILE A 94 5.21 11.30 20.28
N ALA A 95 5.62 11.08 21.53
CA ALA A 95 6.93 10.49 21.84
C ALA A 95 7.07 9.07 21.27
N MET A 96 6.04 8.23 21.42
CA MET A 96 6.01 6.89 20.81
C MET A 96 6.06 6.95 19.30
N GLN A 97 5.27 7.83 18.69
CA GLN A 97 5.26 8.00 17.24
C GLN A 97 6.64 8.37 16.71
N GLN A 98 7.40 9.20 17.42
CA GLN A 98 8.75 9.59 16.98
C GLN A 98 9.67 8.37 16.81
N LYS A 99 9.60 7.42 17.75
CA LYS A 99 10.33 6.15 17.63
C LYS A 99 9.97 5.39 16.36
N TYR A 100 8.69 5.30 16.03
CA TYR A 100 8.22 4.61 14.83
C TYR A 100 8.57 5.35 13.54
N LEU A 101 8.54 6.68 13.55
CA LEU A 101 9.01 7.48 12.42
C LEU A 101 10.51 7.26 12.15
N ASP A 102 11.32 7.13 13.20
CA ASP A 102 12.74 6.83 13.06
C ASP A 102 12.97 5.40 12.52
N GLU A 103 12.13 4.45 12.90
CA GLU A 103 12.14 3.10 12.34
C GLU A 103 11.76 3.10 10.85
N ILE A 104 10.70 3.79 10.48
CA ILE A 104 10.25 3.97 9.09
C ILE A 104 11.36 4.62 8.25
N ARG A 105 12.02 5.66 8.76
CA ARG A 105 13.14 6.32 8.06
C ARG A 105 14.31 5.39 7.82
N ARG A 106 14.67 4.55 8.80
CA ARG A 106 15.75 3.57 8.66
C ARG A 106 15.41 2.48 7.64
N GLU A 107 14.17 2.03 7.63
CA GLU A 107 13.75 0.88 6.83
C GLU A 107 13.34 1.27 5.41
N PHE A 108 12.55 2.32 5.26
CA PHE A 108 11.93 2.72 3.99
C PHE A 108 12.40 4.10 3.49
N GLY A 109 13.26 4.80 4.23
CA GLY A 109 13.52 6.24 4.06
C GLY A 109 13.79 6.71 2.64
N ASN A 110 14.57 5.96 1.87
CA ASN A 110 14.88 6.30 0.48
C ASN A 110 13.68 6.16 -0.48
N GLN A 111 12.61 5.51 -0.05
CA GLN A 111 11.41 5.26 -0.82
C GLN A 111 10.16 5.95 -0.24
N VAL A 112 10.30 6.68 0.87
CA VAL A 112 9.20 7.46 1.44
C VAL A 112 9.02 8.73 0.64
N LEU A 113 7.84 8.85 0.01
CA LEU A 113 7.49 9.97 -0.86
C LEU A 113 6.93 11.16 -0.09
N ALA A 114 6.15 10.89 0.95
CA ALA A 114 5.52 11.95 1.73
C ALA A 114 5.20 11.49 3.16
N TYR A 115 5.21 12.47 4.07
CA TYR A 115 4.67 12.36 5.42
C TYR A 115 3.44 13.25 5.50
N VAL A 116 2.25 12.63 5.64
CA VAL A 116 0.97 13.33 5.70
C VAL A 116 0.57 13.53 7.16
N PRO A 117 0.37 14.77 7.61
CA PRO A 117 -0.03 15.03 8.98
C PRO A 117 -1.44 14.50 9.28
N GLU A 118 -1.71 14.21 10.54
CA GLU A 118 -3.08 13.99 11.01
C GLU A 118 -3.90 15.25 10.75
N LEU A 119 -4.95 15.12 9.96
CA LEU A 119 -5.81 16.25 9.58
C LEU A 119 -6.98 16.35 10.55
N GLU A 120 -7.42 17.57 10.83
CA GLU A 120 -8.54 17.86 11.75
C GLU A 120 -9.88 17.31 11.22
N ARG A 121 -10.01 17.14 9.92
CA ARG A 121 -11.24 16.71 9.24
C ARG A 121 -10.90 15.74 8.12
N ASP A 122 -11.87 14.91 7.77
CA ASP A 122 -11.78 14.02 6.63
C ASP A 122 -11.56 14.79 5.32
N VAL A 123 -10.77 14.21 4.43
CA VAL A 123 -10.48 14.79 3.11
C VAL A 123 -11.68 14.57 2.20
N THR A 124 -12.52 15.60 2.07
CA THR A 124 -13.71 15.58 1.23
C THR A 124 -13.75 16.79 0.30
N GLY A 125 -14.08 16.54 -0.97
CA GLY A 125 -14.18 17.58 -1.99
C GLY A 125 -12.83 18.06 -2.54
N LEU A 126 -12.88 18.76 -3.65
CA LEU A 126 -11.69 19.22 -4.39
C LEU A 126 -10.72 20.10 -3.58
N PRO A 127 -11.18 21.07 -2.76
CA PRO A 127 -10.26 21.92 -2.00
C PRO A 127 -9.43 21.13 -0.97
N ALA A 128 -10.03 20.09 -0.34
CA ALA A 128 -9.30 19.26 0.61
C ALA A 128 -8.30 18.32 -0.10
N ILE A 129 -8.65 17.82 -1.28
CA ILE A 129 -7.76 17.01 -2.12
C ILE A 129 -6.58 17.87 -2.61
N GLU A 130 -6.83 19.11 -3.04
CA GLU A 130 -5.78 20.05 -3.46
C GLU A 130 -4.79 20.34 -2.31
N ARG A 131 -5.30 20.61 -1.10
CA ARG A 131 -4.47 20.76 0.10
C ARG A 131 -3.64 19.52 0.40
N LEU A 132 -4.21 18.34 0.28
CA LEU A 132 -3.49 17.08 0.48
C LEU A 132 -2.38 16.92 -0.58
N ALA A 133 -2.65 17.24 -1.83
CA ALA A 133 -1.66 17.19 -2.89
C ALA A 133 -0.50 18.17 -2.63
N GLN A 134 -0.78 19.39 -2.16
CA GLN A 134 0.25 20.36 -1.76
C GLN A 134 1.13 19.82 -0.62
N ILE A 135 0.54 19.15 0.37
CA ILE A 135 1.28 18.51 1.47
C ILE A 135 2.20 17.41 0.93
N MET A 136 1.72 16.59 0.01
CA MET A 136 2.46 15.43 -0.52
C MET A 136 3.56 15.81 -1.51
N TYR A 137 3.34 16.82 -2.33
CA TYR A 137 4.22 17.16 -3.46
C TYR A 137 4.97 18.49 -3.31
N GLY A 138 4.68 19.27 -2.28
CA GLY A 138 5.43 20.50 -1.95
C GLY A 138 5.28 21.62 -2.96
N THR A 139 4.13 21.70 -3.66
CA THR A 139 3.81 22.75 -4.65
C THR A 139 2.87 23.80 -4.10
#